data_ea410119c35192b6bf728210f606a163
#
_entry.id   ea410119c35192b6bf728210f606a163
#
_cell.length_a   1.000
_cell.length_b   1.000
_cell.length_c   1.000
_cell.angle_alpha   90.00
_cell.angle_beta   90.00
_cell.angle_gamma   90.00
#
_symmetry.space_group_name_H-M   'P 1'
#
loop_
_entity.id
_entity.type
_entity.pdbx_description
1 polymer ?
#
loop_
_entity_poly.entity_id
_entity_poly.type
_entity_poly.pdbx_seq_one_letter_code
_entity_poly.pdbx_strand_id
1 'polypeptide(L)'
;MDAPHLVTLHLRSFKSFKRQELPLSPLTMLIGRNASGKSNTLDALSLLALLSSDRTLTDLDRDDPEVAGLRGGLSGCAPFNHGSIDIGATIDLGDETRATLDIELDPQRFEVLRERLRLSGGRNLTLIEATQHDVGSGLITAKVYSGGSPKIFSMLANRMVTFQATTRVPEDAKSRKLVVDVARRVIEVLSGIFVLDPVPSGMRSYVRLGTPPDRTGSSLSAQLHSLRSTPRLWERLVELVRSLVGANATDLTFAEGRFPNASSPVDVMVALKEHGPDGDFLIPASTMSDGTLRYLAILATLLIAREADSPSRRSRTIVVEEIENGLFPDQASRILSLLREEATNQRVALITTTHSPALLDAVEPEDHEGIITVRRDENARSRLIPLIEHENYLRLVQAGRLGQEVARGTLTASPTSTPTLRSIRDLIA
;
A
#
# COMPACT_ATOMS: atom_id res chain seq x y z
N MET A 1 16.45 16.85 -1.71
CA MET A 1 16.57 15.40 -1.50
C MET A 1 15.18 14.84 -1.49
N ASP A 2 14.87 13.96 -2.41
CA ASP A 2 13.60 13.27 -2.44
C ASP A 2 13.51 12.30 -1.25
N ALA A 3 12.32 12.21 -0.64
CA ALA A 3 12.12 11.31 0.48
C ALA A 3 12.25 9.84 0.00
N PRO A 4 12.82 8.92 0.82
CA PRO A 4 12.89 7.52 0.48
C PRO A 4 11.50 6.95 0.16
N HIS A 5 11.36 6.17 -0.92
CA HIS A 5 10.09 5.62 -1.35
C HIS A 5 10.22 4.24 -2.02
N LEU A 6 9.14 3.48 -2.02
CA LEU A 6 9.06 2.17 -2.65
C LEU A 6 8.99 2.32 -4.17
N VAL A 7 9.89 1.66 -4.90
CA VAL A 7 9.98 1.73 -6.38
C VAL A 7 9.49 0.46 -7.04
N THR A 8 9.80 -0.71 -6.45
CA THR A 8 9.44 -1.99 -7.06
C THR A 8 9.11 -3.00 -5.97
N LEU A 9 8.00 -3.73 -6.17
CA LEU A 9 7.65 -4.92 -5.38
C LEU A 9 8.10 -6.18 -6.15
N HIS A 10 8.85 -7.07 -5.50
CA HIS A 10 9.30 -8.33 -6.08
C HIS A 10 8.45 -9.50 -5.56
N LEU A 11 7.83 -10.24 -6.46
CA LEU A 11 6.96 -11.38 -6.21
C LEU A 11 7.55 -12.62 -6.86
N ARG A 12 8.53 -13.27 -6.21
CA ARG A 12 9.24 -14.40 -6.82
C ARG A 12 8.56 -15.73 -6.55
N SER A 13 7.96 -15.89 -5.36
CA SER A 13 7.17 -17.06 -4.97
C SER A 13 6.14 -16.61 -3.94
N PHE A 14 4.99 -16.13 -4.39
CA PHE A 14 3.94 -15.56 -3.53
C PHE A 14 2.55 -15.85 -4.08
N LYS A 15 1.74 -16.63 -3.36
CA LYS A 15 0.38 -17.01 -3.80
C LYS A 15 0.39 -17.49 -5.27
N SER A 16 -0.27 -16.77 -6.17
CA SER A 16 -0.35 -17.08 -7.60
C SER A 16 0.83 -16.55 -8.42
N PHE A 17 1.73 -15.77 -7.83
CA PHE A 17 2.85 -15.16 -8.55
C PHE A 17 4.10 -16.05 -8.56
N LYS A 18 4.79 -16.06 -9.70
CA LYS A 18 6.10 -16.66 -9.87
C LYS A 18 6.97 -15.72 -10.70
N ARG A 19 8.02 -15.17 -10.07
CA ARG A 19 9.00 -14.24 -10.69
C ARG A 19 8.33 -13.09 -11.44
N GLN A 20 7.58 -12.29 -10.70
CA GLN A 20 6.99 -11.05 -11.19
C GLN A 20 7.57 -9.86 -10.43
N GLU A 21 7.65 -8.74 -11.11
CA GLU A 21 8.01 -7.45 -10.53
C GLU A 21 6.89 -6.47 -10.83
N LEU A 22 6.49 -5.69 -9.82
CA LEU A 22 5.56 -4.59 -9.96
C LEU A 22 6.34 -3.30 -9.84
N PRO A 23 6.60 -2.60 -10.95
CA PRO A 23 7.10 -1.24 -10.89
C PRO A 23 6.02 -0.33 -10.31
N LEU A 24 6.43 0.60 -9.46
CA LEU A 24 5.54 1.55 -8.81
C LEU A 24 5.80 2.96 -9.33
N SER A 25 4.73 3.62 -9.73
CA SER A 25 4.65 5.03 -10.08
C SER A 25 4.00 5.80 -8.92
N PRO A 26 4.05 7.14 -8.90
CA PRO A 26 3.32 7.93 -7.91
C PRO A 26 1.84 7.54 -7.80
N LEU A 27 1.19 7.27 -8.95
CA LEU A 27 -0.13 6.63 -9.02
C LEU A 27 0.00 5.31 -9.79
N THR A 28 -0.22 4.18 -9.11
CA THR A 28 -0.21 2.83 -9.71
C THR A 28 -1.60 2.23 -9.67
N MET A 29 -2.13 1.81 -10.83
CA MET A 29 -3.46 1.21 -10.94
C MET A 29 -3.35 -0.24 -11.41
N LEU A 30 -3.80 -1.19 -10.60
CA LEU A 30 -3.88 -2.61 -10.95
C LEU A 30 -5.24 -2.91 -11.55
N ILE A 31 -5.27 -3.29 -12.82
CA ILE A 31 -6.48 -3.58 -13.57
C ILE A 31 -6.52 -5.06 -13.98
N GLY A 32 -7.70 -5.63 -14.08
CA GLY A 32 -7.86 -7.03 -14.49
C GLY A 32 -9.13 -7.66 -13.97
N ARG A 33 -9.45 -8.83 -14.50
CA ARG A 33 -10.67 -9.58 -14.12
C ARG A 33 -10.59 -10.06 -12.66
N ASN A 34 -11.74 -10.40 -12.10
CA ASN A 34 -11.78 -11.04 -10.78
C ASN A 34 -10.94 -12.32 -10.77
N ALA A 35 -10.33 -12.61 -9.63
CA ALA A 35 -9.40 -13.74 -9.44
C ALA A 35 -8.11 -13.70 -10.30
N SER A 36 -7.77 -12.58 -10.94
CA SER A 36 -6.51 -12.45 -11.70
C SER A 36 -5.26 -12.38 -10.83
N GLY A 37 -5.39 -11.93 -9.57
CA GLY A 37 -4.28 -11.78 -8.63
C GLY A 37 -4.06 -10.34 -8.13
N LYS A 38 -4.93 -9.38 -8.48
CA LYS A 38 -4.85 -8.00 -7.98
C LYS A 38 -4.75 -7.97 -6.45
N SER A 39 -5.68 -8.59 -5.77
CA SER A 39 -5.69 -8.65 -4.31
C SER A 39 -4.51 -9.42 -3.71
N ASN A 40 -3.92 -10.38 -4.45
CA ASN A 40 -2.68 -11.03 -4.00
C ASN A 40 -1.49 -10.05 -3.98
N THR A 41 -1.47 -9.09 -4.90
CA THR A 41 -0.44 -8.01 -4.89
C THR A 41 -0.59 -7.13 -3.64
N LEU A 42 -1.83 -6.83 -3.25
CA LEU A 42 -2.10 -6.03 -2.04
C LEU A 42 -1.69 -6.80 -0.76
N ASP A 43 -1.95 -8.12 -0.72
CA ASP A 43 -1.50 -8.96 0.40
C ASP A 43 0.04 -8.99 0.51
N ALA A 44 0.75 -8.93 -0.61
CA ALA A 44 2.21 -8.86 -0.60
C ALA A 44 2.73 -7.54 0.00
N LEU A 45 2.09 -6.41 -0.33
CA LEU A 45 2.39 -5.11 0.27
C LEU A 45 2.07 -5.12 1.77
N SER A 46 0.92 -5.69 2.17
CA SER A 46 0.55 -5.87 3.57
C SER A 46 1.60 -6.72 4.31
N LEU A 47 2.06 -7.82 3.72
CA LEU A 47 3.08 -8.68 4.32
C LEU A 47 4.38 -7.91 4.56
N LEU A 48 4.88 -7.14 3.59
CA LEU A 48 6.09 -6.31 3.77
C LEU A 48 5.92 -5.29 4.89
N ALA A 49 4.76 -4.64 5.00
CA ALA A 49 4.46 -3.71 6.09
C ALA A 49 4.50 -4.40 7.46
N LEU A 50 3.85 -5.55 7.56
CA LEU A 50 3.79 -6.34 8.80
C LEU A 50 5.17 -6.88 9.21
N LEU A 51 5.98 -7.39 8.27
CA LEU A 51 7.36 -7.84 8.52
C LEU A 51 8.26 -6.70 9.04
N SER A 52 7.96 -5.46 8.64
CA SER A 52 8.70 -4.26 9.05
C SER A 52 8.28 -3.70 10.42
N SER A 53 7.41 -4.39 11.14
CA SER A 53 6.98 -4.08 12.50
C SER A 53 7.67 -4.97 13.55
N ASP A 54 7.49 -4.67 14.83
CA ASP A 54 8.02 -5.49 15.93
C ASP A 54 7.17 -6.76 16.19
N ARG A 55 6.75 -7.44 15.13
CA ARG A 55 5.95 -8.67 15.18
C ARG A 55 6.80 -9.88 14.87
N THR A 56 6.42 -11.03 15.43
CA THR A 56 6.97 -12.32 15.03
C THR A 56 6.18 -12.90 13.86
N LEU A 57 6.78 -13.79 13.08
CA LEU A 57 6.08 -14.46 11.98
C LEU A 57 4.87 -15.28 12.46
N THR A 58 4.92 -15.80 13.70
CA THR A 58 3.79 -16.49 14.34
C THR A 58 2.61 -15.55 14.64
N ASP A 59 2.88 -14.26 14.90
CA ASP A 59 1.82 -13.29 15.13
C ASP A 59 1.04 -13.00 13.85
N LEU A 60 1.67 -13.18 12.67
CA LEU A 60 1.05 -12.94 11.36
C LEU A 60 0.08 -14.04 10.92
N ASP A 61 0.03 -15.17 11.60
CA ASP A 61 -0.87 -16.29 11.30
C ASP A 61 -2.06 -16.38 12.30
N ARG A 62 -2.10 -15.50 13.30
CA ARG A 62 -3.21 -15.44 14.25
C ARG A 62 -4.38 -14.67 13.66
N ASP A 63 -5.61 -15.04 14.06
CA ASP A 63 -6.85 -14.29 13.82
C ASP A 63 -6.85 -13.00 14.70
N ASP A 64 -5.90 -12.11 14.44
CA ASP A 64 -5.81 -10.82 15.11
C ASP A 64 -6.48 -9.76 14.22
N PRO A 65 -7.45 -8.98 14.74
CA PRO A 65 -8.08 -7.90 14.00
C PRO A 65 -7.09 -6.88 13.43
N GLU A 66 -5.94 -6.67 14.08
CA GLU A 66 -4.89 -5.77 13.59
C GLU A 66 -4.08 -6.39 12.44
N VAL A 67 -4.04 -7.73 12.33
CA VAL A 67 -3.42 -8.50 11.25
C VAL A 67 -4.44 -8.89 10.18
N ALA A 68 -5.72 -8.59 10.38
CA ALA A 68 -6.84 -8.90 9.47
C ALA A 68 -6.62 -8.42 8.00
N GLY A 69 -5.50 -7.78 7.72
CA GLY A 69 -5.07 -7.38 6.39
C GLY A 69 -4.41 -8.46 5.55
N LEU A 70 -4.08 -9.62 6.12
CA LEU A 70 -3.39 -10.70 5.41
C LEU A 70 -4.34 -11.89 5.23
N ARG A 71 -4.92 -12.02 4.03
CA ARG A 71 -5.91 -13.07 3.73
C ARG A 71 -5.33 -14.47 3.86
N GLY A 72 -5.82 -15.23 4.84
CA GLY A 72 -5.35 -16.58 5.17
C GLY A 72 -4.06 -16.61 5.99
N GLY A 73 -3.71 -15.49 6.66
CA GLY A 73 -2.49 -15.39 7.46
C GLY A 73 -1.21 -15.57 6.65
N LEU A 74 -0.09 -15.80 7.32
CA LEU A 74 1.19 -16.06 6.67
C LEU A 74 1.16 -17.35 5.84
N SER A 75 0.52 -18.38 6.36
CA SER A 75 0.36 -19.68 5.69
C SER A 75 -0.39 -19.56 4.37
N GLY A 76 -1.41 -18.67 4.30
CA GLY A 76 -2.15 -18.36 3.08
C GLY A 76 -1.36 -17.56 2.03
N CYS A 77 -0.16 -17.08 2.35
CA CYS A 77 0.72 -16.39 1.41
C CYS A 77 1.62 -17.35 0.61
N ALA A 78 1.71 -18.61 1.01
CA ALA A 78 2.47 -19.62 0.30
C ALA A 78 1.88 -19.89 -1.11
N PRO A 79 2.72 -20.26 -2.10
CA PRO A 79 2.23 -20.76 -3.37
C PRO A 79 1.38 -22.03 -3.19
N PHE A 80 0.48 -22.30 -4.13
CA PHE A 80 -0.44 -23.45 -4.06
C PHE A 80 0.23 -24.84 -3.90
N ASN A 81 1.53 -24.95 -4.15
CA ASN A 81 2.30 -26.20 -4.11
C ASN A 81 3.19 -26.32 -2.86
N HIS A 82 2.84 -25.69 -1.75
CA HIS A 82 3.57 -25.80 -0.48
C HIS A 82 5.09 -25.53 -0.61
N GLY A 83 5.45 -24.30 -0.87
CA GLY A 83 6.84 -23.85 -0.94
C GLY A 83 7.10 -22.70 0.01
N SER A 84 8.34 -22.23 0.00
CA SER A 84 8.70 -21.00 0.68
C SER A 84 8.05 -19.79 0.00
N ILE A 85 7.80 -18.75 0.79
CA ILE A 85 7.42 -17.43 0.32
C ILE A 85 8.70 -16.68 -0.04
N ASP A 86 8.83 -16.17 -1.26
CA ASP A 86 9.95 -15.32 -1.68
C ASP A 86 9.39 -13.98 -2.17
N ILE A 87 9.65 -12.93 -1.40
CA ILE A 87 9.15 -11.58 -1.60
C ILE A 87 10.28 -10.57 -1.38
N GLY A 88 10.18 -9.42 -1.99
CA GLY A 88 11.17 -8.36 -1.79
C GLY A 88 10.69 -7.00 -2.26
N ALA A 89 11.54 -6.01 -2.06
CA ALA A 89 11.27 -4.62 -2.44
C ALA A 89 12.54 -3.91 -2.86
N THR A 90 12.42 -3.01 -3.83
CA THR A 90 13.44 -2.00 -4.13
C THR A 90 12.93 -0.64 -3.68
N ILE A 91 13.74 0.05 -2.90
CA ILE A 91 13.47 1.36 -2.29
C ILE A 91 14.47 2.34 -2.84
N ASP A 92 14.01 3.44 -3.40
CA ASP A 92 14.85 4.60 -3.71
C ASP A 92 15.13 5.34 -2.40
N LEU A 93 16.41 5.55 -2.11
CA LEU A 93 16.85 6.26 -0.92
C LEU A 93 17.19 7.74 -1.19
N GLY A 94 17.00 8.19 -2.43
CA GLY A 94 17.49 9.48 -2.90
C GLY A 94 18.98 9.43 -3.28
N ASP A 95 19.48 10.52 -3.91
CA ASP A 95 20.87 10.66 -4.37
C ASP A 95 21.34 9.47 -5.26
N GLU A 96 20.47 9.00 -6.15
CA GLU A 96 20.71 7.85 -7.05
C GLU A 96 21.05 6.55 -6.32
N THR A 97 20.72 6.47 -5.03
CA THR A 97 21.00 5.31 -4.18
C THR A 97 19.74 4.48 -3.97
N ARG A 98 19.82 3.18 -4.19
CA ARG A 98 18.71 2.23 -3.99
C ARG A 98 19.08 1.11 -3.04
N ALA A 99 18.14 0.76 -2.18
CA ALA A 99 18.21 -0.44 -1.36
C ALA A 99 17.29 -1.52 -1.93
N THR A 100 17.80 -2.73 -2.07
CA THR A 100 17.00 -3.91 -2.46
C THR A 100 16.99 -4.92 -1.32
N LEU A 101 15.80 -5.26 -0.85
CA LEU A 101 15.53 -6.25 0.17
C LEU A 101 14.90 -7.48 -0.48
N ASP A 102 15.44 -8.65 -0.18
CA ASP A 102 14.91 -9.96 -0.60
C ASP A 102 14.74 -10.82 0.64
N ILE A 103 13.56 -11.44 0.81
CA ILE A 103 13.22 -12.26 1.99
C ILE A 103 12.59 -13.57 1.52
N GLU A 104 13.12 -14.67 2.02
CA GLU A 104 12.55 -16.01 1.86
C GLU A 104 12.10 -16.54 3.21
N LEU A 105 10.81 -16.94 3.31
CA LEU A 105 10.16 -17.38 4.54
C LEU A 105 9.67 -18.82 4.42
N ASP A 106 9.78 -19.58 5.51
CA ASP A 106 9.01 -20.82 5.71
C ASP A 106 7.70 -20.50 6.45
N PRO A 107 6.54 -20.56 5.76
CA PRO A 107 5.27 -20.24 6.38
C PRO A 107 4.74 -21.31 7.33
N GLN A 108 5.31 -22.54 7.32
CA GLN A 108 4.90 -23.62 8.20
C GLN A 108 5.67 -23.59 9.53
N ARG A 109 6.93 -23.17 9.48
CA ARG A 109 7.81 -23.05 10.66
C ARG A 109 7.84 -21.66 11.24
N PHE A 110 7.29 -20.68 10.50
CA PHE A 110 7.33 -19.25 10.86
C PHE A 110 8.78 -18.77 11.04
N GLU A 111 9.63 -19.10 10.07
CA GLU A 111 11.05 -18.78 10.09
C GLU A 111 11.50 -18.09 8.81
N VAL A 112 12.43 -17.13 8.95
CA VAL A 112 13.18 -16.55 7.85
C VAL A 112 14.24 -17.55 7.43
N LEU A 113 14.15 -18.07 6.20
CA LEU A 113 15.14 -18.98 5.63
C LEU A 113 16.33 -18.21 5.08
N ARG A 114 16.07 -17.09 4.42
CA ARG A 114 17.09 -16.24 3.83
C ARG A 114 16.61 -14.79 3.79
N GLU A 115 17.53 -13.88 4.05
CA GLU A 115 17.28 -12.45 3.88
C GLU A 115 18.55 -11.77 3.35
N ARG A 116 18.36 -10.85 2.39
CA ARG A 116 19.46 -10.09 1.82
C ARG A 116 19.07 -8.63 1.66
N LEU A 117 19.89 -7.73 2.20
CA LEU A 117 19.79 -6.29 2.00
C LEU A 117 21.01 -5.82 1.20
N ARG A 118 20.75 -5.24 0.03
CA ARG A 118 21.79 -4.71 -0.86
C ARG A 118 21.60 -3.22 -1.06
N LEU A 119 22.71 -2.52 -1.21
CA LEU A 119 22.77 -1.10 -1.59
C LEU A 119 23.36 -1.00 -2.99
N SER A 120 22.74 -0.21 -3.87
CA SER A 120 23.21 0.09 -5.22
C SER A 120 23.17 1.61 -5.44
N GLY A 121 23.95 2.09 -6.44
CA GLY A 121 24.20 3.51 -6.64
C GLY A 121 25.58 3.89 -6.09
N GLY A 122 26.49 4.34 -6.95
CA GLY A 122 27.88 4.63 -6.60
C GLY A 122 28.72 3.41 -6.26
N ARG A 123 28.34 2.61 -5.25
CA ARG A 123 28.94 1.31 -4.88
C ARG A 123 27.86 0.26 -4.67
N ASN A 124 28.08 -0.92 -5.25
CA ASN A 124 27.23 -2.08 -4.98
C ASN A 124 27.74 -2.83 -3.76
N LEU A 125 26.95 -2.81 -2.67
CA LEU A 125 27.31 -3.44 -1.39
C LEU A 125 26.22 -4.41 -0.94
N THR A 126 26.61 -5.59 -0.49
CA THR A 126 25.72 -6.44 0.33
C THR A 126 25.88 -5.99 1.78
N LEU A 127 24.84 -5.35 2.33
CA LEU A 127 24.85 -4.83 3.68
C LEU A 127 24.54 -5.90 4.73
N ILE A 128 23.55 -6.75 4.41
CA ILE A 128 23.15 -7.89 5.25
C ILE A 128 22.94 -9.08 4.32
N GLU A 129 23.50 -10.23 4.72
CA GLU A 129 23.21 -11.52 4.10
C GLU A 129 22.97 -12.54 5.23
N ALA A 130 21.73 -12.96 5.39
CA ALA A 130 21.33 -13.91 6.40
C ALA A 130 20.88 -15.22 5.75
N THR A 131 21.30 -16.32 6.33
CA THR A 131 20.92 -17.67 5.89
C THR A 131 20.76 -18.56 7.13
N GLN A 132 19.69 -19.32 7.16
CA GLN A 132 19.45 -20.31 8.18
C GLN A 132 20.21 -21.59 7.79
N HIS A 133 21.12 -22.04 8.64
CA HIS A 133 21.92 -23.26 8.42
C HIS A 133 21.33 -24.45 9.16
N ASP A 134 20.70 -24.20 10.31
CA ASP A 134 20.07 -25.23 11.16
C ASP A 134 18.59 -24.88 11.29
N VAL A 135 17.79 -25.48 10.41
CA VAL A 135 16.34 -25.24 10.31
C VAL A 135 15.65 -25.78 11.56
N GLY A 136 14.85 -24.92 12.21
CA GLY A 136 14.17 -25.27 13.48
C GLY A 136 14.96 -24.92 14.74
N SER A 137 16.18 -24.38 14.62
CA SER A 137 16.94 -23.86 15.77
C SER A 137 16.36 -22.55 16.35
N GLY A 138 15.47 -21.90 15.62
CA GLY A 138 14.94 -20.57 15.94
C GLY A 138 15.96 -19.44 15.72
N LEU A 139 17.15 -19.75 15.19
CA LEU A 139 18.23 -18.79 14.96
C LEU A 139 18.62 -18.74 13.48
N ILE A 140 18.99 -17.55 13.01
CA ILE A 140 19.54 -17.30 11.68
C ILE A 140 20.88 -16.59 11.79
N THR A 141 21.85 -17.00 10.98
CA THR A 141 23.17 -16.39 10.93
C THR A 141 23.18 -15.24 9.92
N ALA A 142 23.47 -14.03 10.40
CA ALA A 142 23.55 -12.83 9.59
C ALA A 142 24.99 -12.35 9.43
N LYS A 143 25.47 -12.24 8.19
CA LYS A 143 26.72 -11.58 7.81
C LYS A 143 26.43 -10.11 7.56
N VAL A 144 27.01 -9.22 8.34
CA VAL A 144 26.79 -7.78 8.29
C VAL A 144 28.04 -7.08 7.78
N TYR A 145 27.88 -6.19 6.80
CA TYR A 145 28.99 -5.41 6.24
C TYR A 145 29.70 -4.59 7.30
N SER A 146 31.03 -4.61 7.30
CA SER A 146 31.86 -3.92 8.28
C SER A 146 33.08 -3.18 7.69
N GLY A 147 33.06 -2.90 6.37
CA GLY A 147 34.13 -2.20 5.67
C GLY A 147 35.30 -3.09 5.23
N GLY A 148 35.34 -4.33 5.68
CA GLY A 148 36.29 -5.40 5.35
C GLY A 148 35.57 -6.75 5.39
N SER A 149 36.12 -7.72 6.13
CA SER A 149 35.44 -8.98 6.36
C SER A 149 34.12 -8.75 7.10
N PRO A 150 33.01 -9.36 6.67
CA PRO A 150 31.72 -9.17 7.32
C PRO A 150 31.75 -9.69 8.77
N LYS A 151 31.05 -9.02 9.67
CA LYS A 151 30.81 -9.51 11.01
C LYS A 151 29.60 -10.43 11.06
N ILE A 152 29.69 -11.47 11.86
CA ILE A 152 28.66 -12.47 12.01
C ILE A 152 27.86 -12.17 13.27
N PHE A 153 26.53 -12.19 13.12
CA PHE A 153 25.56 -12.03 14.22
C PHE A 153 24.58 -13.20 14.19
N SER A 154 24.23 -13.70 15.37
CA SER A 154 23.12 -14.63 15.55
C SER A 154 21.86 -13.82 15.84
N MET A 155 20.81 -14.02 15.04
CA MET A 155 19.54 -13.32 15.13
C MET A 155 18.38 -14.32 15.24
N LEU A 156 17.19 -13.86 15.62
CA LEU A 156 16.00 -14.70 15.69
C LEU A 156 15.48 -14.99 14.27
N ALA A 157 15.23 -16.26 13.98
CA ALA A 157 14.69 -16.67 12.69
C ALA A 157 13.19 -16.34 12.51
N ASN A 158 12.45 -16.09 13.60
CA ASN A 158 11.02 -15.77 13.57
C ASN A 158 10.72 -14.27 13.36
N ARG A 159 11.72 -13.46 12.98
CA ARG A 159 11.60 -12.02 12.71
C ARG A 159 12.48 -11.59 11.56
N MET A 160 12.06 -10.57 10.85
CA MET A 160 12.87 -9.95 9.81
C MET A 160 14.25 -9.52 10.34
N VAL A 161 15.30 -9.97 9.67
CA VAL A 161 16.70 -9.71 10.08
C VAL A 161 17.05 -8.22 9.95
N THR A 162 16.62 -7.57 8.85
CA THR A 162 16.83 -6.13 8.64
C THR A 162 16.19 -5.31 9.76
N PHE A 163 15.01 -5.68 10.25
CA PHE A 163 14.39 -5.04 11.41
C PHE A 163 15.26 -5.20 12.66
N GLN A 164 15.71 -6.43 12.96
CA GLN A 164 16.58 -6.70 14.11
C GLN A 164 17.93 -5.98 14.01
N ALA A 165 18.46 -5.77 12.81
CA ALA A 165 19.73 -5.08 12.59
C ALA A 165 19.68 -3.63 13.10
N THR A 166 18.53 -2.97 13.08
CA THR A 166 18.36 -1.58 13.55
C THR A 166 18.70 -1.39 15.04
N THR A 167 18.62 -2.46 15.83
CA THR A 167 18.85 -2.43 17.28
C THR A 167 19.99 -3.33 17.75
N ARG A 168 20.32 -4.40 17.01
CA ARG A 168 21.31 -5.40 17.41
C ARG A 168 22.70 -5.19 16.81
N VAL A 169 22.81 -4.40 15.73
CA VAL A 169 24.13 -4.10 15.13
C VAL A 169 24.68 -2.83 15.77
N PRO A 170 25.87 -2.91 16.40
CA PRO A 170 26.50 -1.74 17.03
C PRO A 170 26.94 -0.71 15.98
N GLU A 171 26.68 0.57 16.25
CA GLU A 171 27.05 1.69 15.35
C GLU A 171 28.47 2.26 15.66
N ASP A 172 29.38 1.41 16.14
CA ASP A 172 30.73 1.74 16.58
C ASP A 172 31.74 1.96 15.44
N ALA A 173 31.32 1.74 14.17
CA ALA A 173 32.12 2.00 12.97
C ALA A 173 31.24 2.57 11.86
N LYS A 174 31.84 3.43 10.99
CA LYS A 174 31.13 4.07 9.86
C LYS A 174 30.39 3.08 8.95
N SER A 175 31.00 1.91 8.70
CA SER A 175 30.41 0.84 7.87
C SER A 175 29.17 0.24 8.51
N ARG A 176 29.17 -0.02 9.83
CA ARG A 176 28.00 -0.54 10.53
C ARG A 176 26.92 0.51 10.73
N LYS A 177 27.32 1.78 10.97
CA LYS A 177 26.38 2.89 10.97
C LYS A 177 25.65 3.00 9.63
N LEU A 178 26.33 2.85 8.49
CA LEU A 178 25.71 2.80 7.16
C LEU A 178 24.67 1.66 7.08
N VAL A 179 24.98 0.46 7.58
CA VAL A 179 24.03 -0.67 7.57
C VAL A 179 22.77 -0.33 8.36
N VAL A 180 22.94 0.20 9.57
CA VAL A 180 21.84 0.54 10.47
C VAL A 180 21.00 1.68 9.88
N ASP A 181 21.63 2.72 9.32
CA ASP A 181 20.94 3.86 8.70
C ASP A 181 20.11 3.40 7.49
N VAL A 182 20.68 2.55 6.62
CA VAL A 182 19.94 2.01 5.47
C VAL A 182 18.81 1.09 5.95
N ALA A 183 19.07 0.21 6.92
CA ALA A 183 18.05 -0.66 7.49
C ALA A 183 16.87 0.14 8.08
N ARG A 184 17.13 1.21 8.85
CA ARG A 184 16.08 2.10 9.40
C ARG A 184 15.25 2.73 8.30
N ARG A 185 15.88 3.25 7.23
CA ARG A 185 15.17 3.88 6.10
C ARG A 185 14.31 2.86 5.36
N VAL A 186 14.81 1.64 5.15
CA VAL A 186 14.04 0.54 4.53
C VAL A 186 12.83 0.18 5.39
N ILE A 187 13.02 -0.01 6.69
CA ILE A 187 11.93 -0.31 7.64
C ILE A 187 10.91 0.82 7.69
N GLU A 188 11.36 2.08 7.67
CA GLU A 188 10.48 3.25 7.68
C GLU A 188 9.58 3.30 6.45
N VAL A 189 10.13 3.06 5.25
CA VAL A 189 9.35 3.03 4.00
C VAL A 189 8.36 1.87 4.00
N LEU A 190 8.79 0.67 4.37
CA LEU A 190 7.92 -0.51 4.34
C LEU A 190 6.83 -0.46 5.41
N SER A 191 7.13 0.00 6.62
CA SER A 191 6.13 0.20 7.68
C SER A 191 5.16 1.35 7.38
N GLY A 192 5.51 2.24 6.44
CA GLY A 192 4.65 3.29 5.92
C GLY A 192 3.63 2.83 4.87
N ILE A 193 3.62 1.55 4.49
CA ILE A 193 2.61 0.99 3.59
C ILE A 193 1.32 0.78 4.39
N PHE A 194 0.23 1.40 3.94
CA PHE A 194 -1.10 1.26 4.53
C PHE A 194 -2.10 0.78 3.47
N VAL A 195 -2.76 -0.35 3.74
CA VAL A 195 -3.77 -0.91 2.85
C VAL A 195 -5.15 -0.62 3.41
N LEU A 196 -5.96 0.08 2.63
CA LEU A 196 -7.35 0.40 2.94
C LEU A 196 -8.29 -0.44 2.05
N ASP A 197 -9.13 -1.24 2.68
CA ASP A 197 -10.21 -2.02 2.07
C ASP A 197 -11.50 -1.69 2.82
N PRO A 198 -12.19 -0.59 2.45
CA PRO A 198 -13.26 -0.02 3.25
C PRO A 198 -14.46 -0.97 3.39
N VAL A 199 -14.86 -1.28 4.63
CA VAL A 199 -16.03 -2.11 4.95
C VAL A 199 -17.09 -1.26 5.65
N PRO A 200 -18.08 -0.71 4.93
CA PRO A 200 -19.05 0.26 5.47
C PRO A 200 -19.80 -0.19 6.71
N SER A 201 -20.09 -1.50 6.83
CA SER A 201 -20.79 -2.03 8.00
C SER A 201 -20.03 -1.79 9.31
N GLY A 202 -18.68 -1.82 9.28
CA GLY A 202 -17.83 -1.53 10.44
C GLY A 202 -17.74 -0.04 10.78
N MET A 203 -18.00 0.85 9.83
CA MET A 203 -17.89 2.30 10.00
C MET A 203 -19.10 2.97 10.63
N ARG A 204 -20.20 2.22 10.84
CA ARG A 204 -21.51 2.74 11.28
C ARG A 204 -21.66 2.88 12.80
N SER A 205 -20.65 2.52 13.55
CA SER A 205 -20.66 2.49 15.00
C SER A 205 -19.94 3.68 15.63
N TYR A 206 -20.19 3.92 16.90
CA TYR A 206 -19.37 4.81 17.71
C TYR A 206 -17.97 4.24 17.85
N VAL A 207 -16.97 5.12 17.80
CA VAL A 207 -15.54 4.75 17.89
C VAL A 207 -14.87 5.62 18.93
N ARG A 208 -14.02 5.02 19.76
CA ARG A 208 -13.22 5.72 20.75
C ARG A 208 -12.24 6.68 20.10
N LEU A 209 -12.15 7.91 20.62
CA LEU A 209 -11.12 8.86 20.19
C LEU A 209 -9.71 8.29 20.39
N GLY A 210 -8.84 8.53 19.41
CA GLY A 210 -7.47 8.01 19.41
C GLY A 210 -7.33 6.57 18.91
N THR A 211 -8.43 5.91 18.49
CA THR A 211 -8.32 4.61 17.79
C THR A 211 -7.49 4.80 16.53
N PRO A 212 -6.42 3.99 16.34
CA PRO A 212 -5.56 4.12 15.15
C PRO A 212 -6.31 3.73 13.86
N PRO A 213 -5.82 4.17 12.69
CA PRO A 213 -6.33 3.72 11.40
C PRO A 213 -6.25 2.20 11.27
N ASP A 214 -7.30 1.60 10.73
CA ASP A 214 -7.37 0.18 10.43
C ASP A 214 -7.72 -0.06 8.96
N ARG A 215 -7.40 -1.24 8.45
CA ARG A 215 -7.61 -1.61 7.04
C ARG A 215 -9.07 -1.48 6.61
N THR A 216 -10.02 -1.80 7.46
CA THR A 216 -11.45 -1.81 7.13
C THR A 216 -12.10 -0.44 7.23
N GLY A 217 -11.39 0.56 7.76
CA GLY A 217 -11.90 1.89 8.01
C GLY A 217 -12.89 1.95 9.19
N SER A 218 -12.95 0.94 10.07
CA SER A 218 -13.87 0.91 11.21
C SER A 218 -13.63 2.09 12.17
N SER A 219 -12.40 2.62 12.20
CA SER A 219 -11.99 3.80 12.98
C SER A 219 -12.34 5.14 12.31
N LEU A 220 -13.11 5.16 11.20
CA LEU A 220 -13.41 6.36 10.40
C LEU A 220 -13.78 7.59 11.22
N SER A 221 -14.74 7.46 12.16
CA SER A 221 -15.21 8.60 12.98
C SER A 221 -14.09 9.22 13.81
N ALA A 222 -13.20 8.41 14.40
CA ALA A 222 -12.04 8.88 15.15
C ALA A 222 -11.00 9.55 14.25
N GLN A 223 -10.78 8.98 13.05
CA GLN A 223 -9.85 9.53 12.06
C GLN A 223 -10.30 10.91 11.57
N LEU A 224 -11.57 11.05 11.17
CA LEU A 224 -12.14 12.33 10.76
C LEU A 224 -12.13 13.36 11.90
N HIS A 225 -12.39 12.91 13.13
CA HIS A 225 -12.34 13.80 14.29
C HIS A 225 -10.93 14.35 14.54
N SER A 226 -9.88 13.54 14.34
CA SER A 226 -8.50 13.98 14.52
C SER A 226 -8.12 15.14 13.59
N LEU A 227 -8.65 15.18 12.36
CA LEU A 227 -8.40 16.25 11.40
C LEU A 227 -8.88 17.63 11.86
N ARG A 228 -9.80 17.70 12.84
CA ARG A 228 -10.26 18.99 13.43
C ARG A 228 -9.14 19.76 14.14
N SER A 229 -8.10 19.07 14.60
CA SER A 229 -6.94 19.70 15.21
C SER A 229 -6.12 20.54 14.23
N THR A 230 -6.25 20.26 12.92
CA THR A 230 -5.53 20.94 11.85
C THR A 230 -6.53 21.70 10.94
N PRO A 231 -6.82 22.99 11.20
CA PRO A 231 -7.89 23.74 10.51
C PRO A 231 -7.81 23.65 8.99
N ARG A 232 -6.61 23.76 8.42
CA ARG A 232 -6.38 23.69 6.97
C ARG A 232 -6.83 22.34 6.37
N LEU A 233 -6.57 21.22 7.07
CA LEU A 233 -6.98 19.89 6.60
C LEU A 233 -8.49 19.68 6.78
N TRP A 234 -9.05 20.24 7.87
CA TRP A 234 -10.49 20.22 8.10
C TRP A 234 -11.26 20.97 7.01
N GLU A 235 -10.83 22.20 6.68
CA GLU A 235 -11.41 23.00 5.60
C GLU A 235 -11.33 22.25 4.24
N ARG A 236 -10.18 21.63 3.95
CA ARG A 236 -10.00 20.83 2.73
C ARG A 236 -10.93 19.61 2.73
N LEU A 237 -11.06 18.91 3.85
CA LEU A 237 -11.99 17.79 3.99
C LEU A 237 -13.43 18.23 3.67
N VAL A 238 -13.90 19.31 4.29
CA VAL A 238 -15.26 19.83 4.10
C VAL A 238 -15.49 20.25 2.63
N GLU A 239 -14.53 20.91 2.00
CA GLU A 239 -14.56 21.25 0.57
C GLU A 239 -14.73 20.00 -0.31
N LEU A 240 -13.92 18.97 -0.08
CA LEU A 240 -13.97 17.71 -0.82
C LEU A 240 -15.31 16.98 -0.61
N VAL A 241 -15.82 16.96 0.61
CA VAL A 241 -17.14 16.38 0.93
C VAL A 241 -18.25 17.10 0.18
N ARG A 242 -18.26 18.43 0.18
CA ARG A 242 -19.24 19.23 -0.59
C ARG A 242 -19.19 18.94 -2.08
N SER A 243 -17.99 18.78 -2.63
CA SER A 243 -17.82 18.54 -4.06
C SER A 243 -18.30 17.17 -4.52
N LEU A 244 -18.34 16.18 -3.65
CA LEU A 244 -18.48 14.76 -4.01
C LEU A 244 -19.73 14.08 -3.47
N VAL A 245 -20.18 14.46 -2.27
CA VAL A 245 -21.40 13.87 -1.69
C VAL A 245 -22.66 14.53 -2.27
N GLY A 246 -22.56 15.77 -2.68
CA GLY A 246 -23.65 16.51 -3.33
C GLY A 246 -23.74 17.96 -2.85
N ALA A 247 -24.45 18.79 -3.63
CA ALA A 247 -24.58 20.23 -3.38
C ALA A 247 -25.26 20.58 -2.04
N ASN A 248 -25.97 19.64 -1.44
CA ASN A 248 -26.67 19.82 -0.17
C ASN A 248 -25.78 19.56 1.05
N ALA A 249 -24.65 18.87 0.89
CA ALA A 249 -23.70 18.63 1.97
C ALA A 249 -23.00 19.95 2.36
N THR A 250 -23.15 20.37 3.61
CA THR A 250 -22.64 21.65 4.09
C THR A 250 -21.45 21.53 5.02
N ASP A 251 -21.41 20.49 5.86
CA ASP A 251 -20.37 20.30 6.85
C ASP A 251 -20.35 18.85 7.40
N LEU A 252 -19.33 18.54 8.21
CA LEU A 252 -19.24 17.34 9.02
C LEU A 252 -19.30 17.72 10.50
N THR A 253 -20.00 16.93 11.29
CA THR A 253 -20.06 17.07 12.76
C THR A 253 -19.94 15.71 13.42
N PHE A 254 -19.94 15.68 14.75
CA PHE A 254 -19.80 14.44 15.53
C PHE A 254 -20.83 14.37 16.62
N ALA A 255 -21.51 13.22 16.70
CA ALA A 255 -22.26 12.83 17.88
C ALA A 255 -21.29 12.22 18.90
N GLU A 256 -21.34 12.71 20.14
CA GLU A 256 -20.51 12.22 21.24
C GLU A 256 -21.30 11.28 22.14
N GLY A 257 -20.79 10.08 22.35
CA GLY A 257 -21.30 9.11 23.31
C GLY A 257 -20.50 9.17 24.61
N ARG A 258 -21.17 9.34 25.75
CA ARG A 258 -20.56 9.23 27.08
C ARG A 258 -21.20 8.08 27.83
N PHE A 259 -20.41 7.11 28.25
CA PHE A 259 -20.89 6.08 29.17
C PHE A 259 -20.90 6.61 30.59
N PRO A 260 -21.97 6.37 31.39
CA PRO A 260 -22.21 7.03 32.69
C PRO A 260 -21.13 6.89 33.77
N ASN A 261 -20.17 5.97 33.61
CA ASN A 261 -19.11 5.69 34.59
C ASN A 261 -17.68 5.72 34.00
N ALA A 262 -17.50 6.26 32.80
CA ALA A 262 -16.17 6.34 32.18
C ALA A 262 -15.50 7.67 32.51
N SER A 263 -14.42 7.64 33.28
CA SER A 263 -13.56 8.78 33.56
C SER A 263 -12.76 9.27 32.34
N SER A 264 -12.99 8.73 31.13
CA SER A 264 -12.46 9.05 29.78
C SER A 264 -12.55 7.81 28.90
N PRO A 265 -12.46 7.89 27.60
CA PRO A 265 -12.62 8.94 26.62
C PRO A 265 -13.98 8.90 25.93
N VAL A 266 -14.28 9.98 25.21
CA VAL A 266 -15.51 10.15 24.45
C VAL A 266 -15.48 9.24 23.22
N ASP A 267 -16.53 8.46 23.00
CA ASP A 267 -16.77 7.77 21.75
C ASP A 267 -17.48 8.72 20.79
N VAL A 268 -17.07 8.71 19.52
CA VAL A 268 -17.60 9.62 18.50
C VAL A 268 -18.18 8.86 17.32
N MET A 269 -19.24 9.44 16.72
CA MET A 269 -19.79 9.02 15.44
C MET A 269 -19.88 10.25 14.54
N VAL A 270 -19.30 10.18 13.35
CA VAL A 270 -19.39 11.24 12.35
C VAL A 270 -20.82 11.36 11.84
N ALA A 271 -21.28 12.59 11.61
CA ALA A 271 -22.53 12.91 10.96
C ALA A 271 -22.29 13.96 9.85
N LEU A 272 -22.89 13.73 8.70
CA LEU A 272 -22.93 14.68 7.59
C LEU A 272 -24.06 15.69 7.85
N LYS A 273 -23.76 16.98 7.72
CA LYS A 273 -24.76 18.04 7.77
C LYS A 273 -25.19 18.37 6.36
N GLU A 274 -26.50 18.28 6.10
CA GLU A 274 -27.10 18.63 4.82
C GLU A 274 -28.16 19.74 4.99
N HIS A 275 -28.30 20.55 3.95
CA HIS A 275 -29.36 21.56 3.86
C HIS A 275 -30.54 20.99 3.07
N GLY A 276 -31.72 21.01 3.67
CA GLY A 276 -32.96 20.54 3.07
C GLY A 276 -34.03 21.65 3.02
N PRO A 277 -35.22 21.35 2.45
CA PRO A 277 -36.32 22.29 2.34
C PRO A 277 -36.79 22.89 3.67
N ASP A 278 -36.72 22.07 4.75
CA ASP A 278 -37.17 22.44 6.09
C ASP A 278 -36.02 22.89 7.00
N GLY A 279 -34.84 23.15 6.46
CA GLY A 279 -33.63 23.54 7.20
C GLY A 279 -32.54 22.47 7.23
N ASP A 280 -31.54 22.69 8.07
CA ASP A 280 -30.42 21.77 8.19
C ASP A 280 -30.78 20.50 8.99
N PHE A 281 -30.31 19.35 8.51
CA PHE A 281 -30.47 18.08 9.20
C PHE A 281 -29.15 17.28 9.21
N LEU A 282 -29.06 16.29 10.10
CA LEU A 282 -27.86 15.48 10.30
C LEU A 282 -28.12 14.04 9.85
N ILE A 283 -27.18 13.50 9.05
CA ILE A 283 -27.16 12.12 8.63
C ILE A 283 -25.97 11.45 9.37
N PRO A 284 -26.22 10.69 10.45
CA PRO A 284 -25.16 9.98 11.16
C PRO A 284 -24.60 8.83 10.32
N ALA A 285 -23.32 8.43 10.59
CA ALA A 285 -22.68 7.33 9.88
C ALA A 285 -23.51 6.04 9.85
N SER A 286 -24.32 5.79 10.88
CA SER A 286 -25.23 4.64 10.96
C SER A 286 -26.25 4.56 9.82
N THR A 287 -26.60 5.71 9.20
CA THR A 287 -27.60 5.83 8.12
C THR A 287 -27.03 6.35 6.81
N MET A 288 -25.74 6.69 6.75
CA MET A 288 -25.07 7.10 5.51
C MET A 288 -25.08 5.97 4.47
N SER A 289 -25.00 6.33 3.18
CA SER A 289 -24.79 5.35 2.11
C SER A 289 -23.42 4.70 2.22
N ASP A 290 -23.30 3.46 1.69
CA ASP A 290 -22.01 2.75 1.66
C ASP A 290 -20.96 3.53 0.85
N GLY A 291 -21.36 4.14 -0.27
CA GLY A 291 -20.48 4.97 -1.09
C GLY A 291 -19.96 6.19 -0.32
N THR A 292 -20.82 6.88 0.42
CA THR A 292 -20.42 8.04 1.26
C THR A 292 -19.39 7.61 2.31
N LEU A 293 -19.62 6.49 3.01
CA LEU A 293 -18.71 5.99 4.05
C LEU A 293 -17.35 5.60 3.44
N ARG A 294 -17.34 4.88 2.32
CA ARG A 294 -16.10 4.51 1.60
C ARG A 294 -15.32 5.74 1.18
N TYR A 295 -16.03 6.71 0.63
CA TYR A 295 -15.41 7.97 0.21
C TYR A 295 -14.77 8.73 1.38
N LEU A 296 -15.50 8.88 2.48
CA LEU A 296 -14.97 9.53 3.68
C LEU A 296 -13.73 8.78 4.23
N ALA A 297 -13.70 7.45 4.17
CA ALA A 297 -12.55 6.66 4.60
C ALA A 297 -11.32 6.90 3.71
N ILE A 298 -11.50 6.98 2.39
CA ILE A 298 -10.42 7.31 1.46
C ILE A 298 -9.89 8.72 1.74
N LEU A 299 -10.77 9.71 1.87
CA LEU A 299 -10.38 11.10 2.18
C LEU A 299 -9.63 11.20 3.51
N ALA A 300 -10.15 10.58 4.58
CA ALA A 300 -9.50 10.58 5.88
C ALA A 300 -8.09 10.02 5.79
N THR A 301 -7.92 8.88 5.11
CA THR A 301 -6.62 8.23 4.94
C THR A 301 -5.64 9.13 4.18
N LEU A 302 -6.05 9.75 3.09
CA LEU A 302 -5.21 10.63 2.28
C LEU A 302 -4.80 11.89 3.05
N LEU A 303 -5.75 12.54 3.72
CA LEU A 303 -5.49 13.79 4.47
C LEU A 303 -4.61 13.56 5.69
N ILE A 304 -4.82 12.45 6.43
CA ILE A 304 -3.96 12.07 7.57
C ILE A 304 -2.55 11.74 7.09
N ALA A 305 -2.40 11.12 5.91
CA ALA A 305 -1.09 10.87 5.34
C ALA A 305 -0.32 12.18 5.03
N ARG A 306 -1.03 13.26 4.73
CA ARG A 306 -0.45 14.62 4.54
C ARG A 306 -0.01 15.28 5.84
N GLU A 307 -0.74 15.04 6.93
CA GLU A 307 -0.53 15.74 8.21
C GLU A 307 0.79 15.36 8.88
N ALA A 308 1.39 14.25 8.51
CA ALA A 308 2.65 13.80 9.08
C ALA A 308 3.82 14.74 8.68
N ASP A 309 3.69 16.04 8.97
CA ASP A 309 4.76 17.05 9.03
C ASP A 309 5.70 16.80 10.23
N SER A 310 5.90 15.55 10.61
CA SER A 310 7.00 15.17 11.49
C SER A 310 8.33 15.41 10.77
N PRO A 311 9.40 15.85 11.47
CA PRO A 311 10.71 16.08 10.88
C PRO A 311 11.31 14.89 10.14
N SER A 312 10.85 13.68 10.41
CA SER A 312 11.05 12.53 9.55
C SER A 312 9.98 12.57 8.44
N ARG A 313 10.34 13.07 7.28
CA ARG A 313 9.55 13.02 6.03
C ARG A 313 9.30 11.55 5.68
N ARG A 314 8.25 10.94 6.23
CA ARG A 314 7.89 9.55 5.93
C ARG A 314 7.20 9.52 4.58
N SER A 315 7.82 8.88 3.60
CA SER A 315 7.09 8.45 2.41
C SER A 315 6.05 7.43 2.83
N ARG A 316 4.78 7.67 2.46
CA ARG A 316 3.69 6.74 2.72
C ARG A 316 3.23 6.13 1.41
N THR A 317 3.04 4.83 1.41
CA THR A 317 2.38 4.13 0.31
C THR A 317 0.97 3.78 0.75
N ILE A 318 -0.03 4.42 0.15
CA ILE A 318 -1.44 4.13 0.40
C ILE A 318 -1.94 3.21 -0.69
N VAL A 319 -2.57 2.13 -0.28
CA VAL A 319 -3.17 1.14 -1.16
C VAL A 319 -4.67 1.13 -0.92
N VAL A 320 -5.47 1.36 -1.97
CA VAL A 320 -6.93 1.35 -1.88
C VAL A 320 -7.49 0.23 -2.75
N GLU A 321 -8.20 -0.74 -2.15
CA GLU A 321 -8.83 -1.83 -2.90
C GLU A 321 -10.16 -1.37 -3.48
N GLU A 322 -10.36 -1.62 -4.80
CA GLU A 322 -11.62 -1.34 -5.54
C GLU A 322 -12.17 0.07 -5.29
N ILE A 323 -11.39 1.06 -5.69
CA ILE A 323 -11.66 2.48 -5.41
C ILE A 323 -13.04 2.95 -5.88
N GLU A 324 -13.59 2.33 -6.95
CA GLU A 324 -14.89 2.65 -7.53
C GLU A 324 -16.08 2.05 -6.80
N ASN A 325 -15.87 1.13 -5.87
CA ASN A 325 -16.98 0.42 -5.23
C ASN A 325 -17.92 1.36 -4.48
N GLY A 326 -19.21 1.32 -4.87
CA GLY A 326 -20.26 2.14 -4.27
C GLY A 326 -20.28 3.60 -4.72
N LEU A 327 -19.49 3.96 -5.75
CA LEU A 327 -19.43 5.30 -6.32
C LEU A 327 -20.13 5.38 -7.67
N PHE A 328 -20.73 6.54 -7.97
CA PHE A 328 -21.16 6.86 -9.31
C PHE A 328 -19.95 7.19 -10.21
N PRO A 329 -20.04 7.01 -11.54
CA PRO A 329 -18.92 7.24 -12.47
C PRO A 329 -18.28 8.64 -12.37
N ASP A 330 -19.07 9.68 -12.16
CA ASP A 330 -18.59 11.05 -11.98
C ASP A 330 -17.82 11.23 -10.65
N GLN A 331 -18.27 10.58 -9.58
CA GLN A 331 -17.57 10.55 -8.30
C GLN A 331 -16.22 9.80 -8.41
N ALA A 332 -16.21 8.68 -9.14
CA ALA A 332 -14.99 7.92 -9.38
C ALA A 332 -13.95 8.76 -10.14
N SER A 333 -14.37 9.51 -11.17
CA SER A 333 -13.48 10.42 -11.91
C SER A 333 -12.91 11.53 -11.02
N ARG A 334 -13.72 12.10 -10.12
CA ARG A 334 -13.27 13.14 -9.17
C ARG A 334 -12.28 12.58 -8.14
N ILE A 335 -12.52 11.37 -7.63
CA ILE A 335 -11.56 10.70 -6.75
C ILE A 335 -10.23 10.48 -7.48
N LEU A 336 -10.26 10.03 -8.73
CA LEU A 336 -9.06 9.84 -9.52
C LEU A 336 -8.26 11.15 -9.66
N SER A 337 -8.93 12.25 -9.95
CA SER A 337 -8.30 13.58 -10.01
C SER A 337 -7.66 13.96 -8.68
N LEU A 338 -8.33 13.69 -7.55
CA LEU A 338 -7.79 13.91 -6.22
C LEU A 338 -6.56 13.05 -5.95
N LEU A 339 -6.62 11.76 -6.29
CA LEU A 339 -5.48 10.84 -6.13
C LEU A 339 -4.29 11.32 -6.97
N ARG A 340 -4.52 11.78 -8.18
CA ARG A 340 -3.50 12.35 -9.07
C ARG A 340 -2.86 13.59 -8.46
N GLU A 341 -3.67 14.51 -7.92
CA GLU A 341 -3.18 15.72 -7.22
C GLU A 341 -2.29 15.33 -6.04
N GLU A 342 -2.72 14.37 -5.21
CA GLU A 342 -1.96 13.92 -4.06
C GLU A 342 -0.68 13.16 -4.46
N ALA A 343 -0.72 12.32 -5.48
CA ALA A 343 0.44 11.62 -6.01
C ALA A 343 1.47 12.59 -6.62
N THR A 344 1.02 13.62 -7.36
CA THR A 344 1.89 14.63 -8.00
C THR A 344 2.63 15.47 -6.95
N ASN A 345 2.01 15.71 -5.80
CA ASN A 345 2.66 16.39 -4.68
C ASN A 345 3.81 15.59 -4.03
N GLN A 346 4.13 14.41 -4.57
CA GLN A 346 5.26 13.53 -4.22
C GLN A 346 5.38 13.15 -2.74
N ARG A 347 4.32 13.31 -1.95
CA ARG A 347 4.33 12.97 -0.52
C ARG A 347 3.80 11.57 -0.23
N VAL A 348 3.00 11.01 -1.14
CA VAL A 348 2.31 9.73 -0.98
C VAL A 348 2.34 8.98 -2.30
N ALA A 349 2.84 7.76 -2.30
CA ALA A 349 2.63 6.83 -3.42
C ALA A 349 1.26 6.17 -3.27
N LEU A 350 0.48 6.17 -4.34
CA LEU A 350 -0.88 5.63 -4.36
C LEU A 350 -0.95 4.39 -5.23
N ILE A 351 -1.48 3.32 -4.67
CA ILE A 351 -1.74 2.08 -5.39
C ILE A 351 -3.23 1.78 -5.28
N THR A 352 -3.90 1.56 -6.40
CA THR A 352 -5.32 1.19 -6.38
C THR A 352 -5.61 0.00 -7.28
N THR A 353 -6.65 -0.75 -6.95
CA THR A 353 -7.21 -1.76 -7.85
C THR A 353 -8.52 -1.26 -8.42
N THR A 354 -8.78 -1.58 -9.67
CA THR A 354 -10.07 -1.29 -10.31
C THR A 354 -10.44 -2.36 -11.34
N HIS A 355 -11.73 -2.49 -11.57
CA HIS A 355 -12.30 -3.23 -12.70
C HIS A 355 -13.31 -2.38 -13.48
N SER A 356 -13.40 -1.08 -13.17
CA SER A 356 -14.34 -0.13 -13.81
C SER A 356 -13.81 0.39 -15.14
N PRO A 357 -14.49 0.10 -16.27
CA PRO A 357 -14.15 0.69 -17.56
C PRO A 357 -14.20 2.21 -17.54
N ALA A 358 -15.22 2.77 -16.86
CA ALA A 358 -15.41 4.21 -16.79
C ALA A 358 -14.26 4.93 -16.07
N LEU A 359 -13.72 4.29 -15.02
CA LEU A 359 -12.56 4.84 -14.32
C LEU A 359 -11.32 4.83 -15.22
N LEU A 360 -11.12 3.76 -16.00
CA LEU A 360 -10.00 3.66 -16.93
C LEU A 360 -10.08 4.66 -18.08
N ASP A 361 -11.30 4.92 -18.58
CA ASP A 361 -11.52 5.93 -19.62
C ASP A 361 -11.32 7.37 -19.10
N ALA A 362 -11.33 7.56 -17.77
CA ALA A 362 -11.07 8.85 -17.12
C ALA A 362 -9.57 9.05 -16.74
N VAL A 363 -8.71 8.05 -16.93
CA VAL A 363 -7.27 8.18 -16.67
C VAL A 363 -6.61 8.98 -17.80
N GLU A 364 -5.84 9.99 -17.42
CA GLU A 364 -5.09 10.80 -18.37
C GLU A 364 -3.93 9.98 -18.98
N PRO A 365 -3.55 10.23 -20.25
CA PRO A 365 -2.49 9.48 -20.92
C PRO A 365 -1.15 9.47 -20.19
N GLU A 366 -0.83 10.54 -19.45
CA GLU A 366 0.40 10.69 -18.67
C GLU A 366 0.48 9.68 -17.52
N ASP A 367 -0.67 9.21 -17.02
CA ASP A 367 -0.75 8.24 -15.93
C ASP A 367 -0.79 6.78 -16.43
N HIS A 368 -0.86 6.55 -17.74
CA HIS A 368 -0.94 5.20 -18.31
C HIS A 368 0.32 4.35 -18.02
N GLU A 369 1.48 4.96 -17.77
CA GLU A 369 2.68 4.25 -17.33
C GLU A 369 2.50 3.57 -15.97
N GLY A 370 1.64 4.12 -15.12
CA GLY A 370 1.29 3.57 -13.81
C GLY A 370 0.21 2.47 -13.87
N ILE A 371 -0.38 2.19 -15.04
CA ILE A 371 -1.42 1.18 -15.16
C ILE A 371 -0.80 -0.19 -15.45
N ILE A 372 -1.07 -1.15 -14.57
CA ILE A 372 -0.57 -2.52 -14.68
C ILE A 372 -1.74 -3.48 -14.85
N THR A 373 -1.75 -4.21 -15.95
CA THR A 373 -2.73 -5.27 -16.17
C THR A 373 -2.34 -6.54 -15.43
N VAL A 374 -3.30 -7.13 -14.71
CA VAL A 374 -3.12 -8.37 -13.99
C VAL A 374 -3.96 -9.46 -14.63
N ARG A 375 -3.33 -10.54 -15.09
CA ARG A 375 -4.02 -11.67 -15.72
C ARG A 375 -3.43 -13.00 -15.30
N ARG A 376 -4.17 -14.08 -15.46
CA ARG A 376 -3.63 -15.43 -15.29
C ARG A 376 -3.12 -15.98 -16.63
N ASP A 377 -1.97 -16.63 -16.58
CA ASP A 377 -1.45 -17.41 -17.70
C ASP A 377 -2.09 -18.82 -17.75
N GLU A 378 -1.71 -19.62 -18.76
CA GLU A 378 -2.20 -20.98 -18.97
C GLU A 378 -1.92 -21.93 -17.79
N ASN A 379 -0.94 -21.63 -16.96
CA ASN A 379 -0.59 -22.37 -15.75
C ASN A 379 -1.27 -21.81 -14.49
N ALA A 380 -2.31 -21.02 -14.66
CA ALA A 380 -3.04 -20.34 -13.58
C ALA A 380 -2.16 -19.40 -12.71
N ARG A 381 -1.01 -18.95 -13.24
CA ARG A 381 -0.12 -18.01 -12.55
C ARG A 381 -0.49 -16.58 -12.92
N SER A 382 -0.43 -15.69 -11.94
CA SER A 382 -0.65 -14.26 -12.17
C SER A 382 0.55 -13.62 -12.85
N ARG A 383 0.26 -12.76 -13.85
CA ARG A 383 1.23 -11.96 -14.61
C ARG A 383 0.89 -10.49 -14.44
N LEU A 384 1.92 -9.69 -14.25
CA LEU A 384 1.85 -8.23 -14.18
C LEU A 384 2.44 -7.69 -15.49
N ILE A 385 1.66 -6.94 -16.24
CA ILE A 385 2.09 -6.40 -17.54
C ILE A 385 1.73 -4.91 -17.56
N PRO A 386 2.70 -4.01 -17.69
CA PRO A 386 2.41 -2.59 -17.90
C PRO A 386 1.46 -2.39 -19.10
N LEU A 387 0.47 -1.51 -18.94
CA LEU A 387 -0.52 -1.25 -19.98
C LEU A 387 0.14 -0.83 -21.29
N ILE A 388 1.17 0.00 -21.20
CA ILE A 388 1.91 0.52 -22.36
C ILE A 388 2.70 -0.55 -23.13
N GLU A 389 2.94 -1.72 -22.54
CA GLU A 389 3.65 -2.85 -23.17
C GLU A 389 2.72 -3.76 -24.00
N HIS A 390 1.41 -3.51 -24.03
CA HIS A 390 0.50 -4.27 -24.86
C HIS A 390 0.59 -3.85 -26.33
N GLU A 391 0.68 -4.82 -27.25
CA GLU A 391 0.82 -4.59 -28.69
C GLU A 391 -0.26 -3.67 -29.28
N ASN A 392 -1.47 -3.78 -28.76
CA ASN A 392 -2.61 -3.00 -29.24
C ASN A 392 -2.87 -1.72 -28.44
N TYR A 393 -1.98 -1.34 -27.49
CA TYR A 393 -2.17 -0.18 -26.62
C TYR A 393 -2.45 1.11 -27.38
N LEU A 394 -1.57 1.50 -28.32
CA LEU A 394 -1.73 2.75 -29.09
C LEU A 394 -3.05 2.81 -29.86
N ARG A 395 -3.45 1.69 -30.48
CA ARG A 395 -4.72 1.59 -31.20
C ARG A 395 -5.92 1.80 -30.26
N LEU A 396 -5.85 1.26 -29.03
CA LEU A 396 -6.92 1.36 -28.07
C LEU A 396 -7.07 2.79 -27.52
N VAL A 397 -5.94 3.44 -27.25
CA VAL A 397 -5.93 4.86 -26.80
C VAL A 397 -6.49 5.76 -27.91
N GLN A 398 -6.06 5.60 -29.16
CA GLN A 398 -6.56 6.37 -30.30
C GLN A 398 -8.06 6.17 -30.54
N ALA A 399 -8.58 4.98 -30.24
CA ALA A 399 -10.01 4.68 -30.40
C ALA A 399 -10.88 5.25 -29.25
N GLY A 400 -10.27 5.78 -28.18
CA GLY A 400 -10.98 6.30 -26.99
C GLY A 400 -11.83 5.23 -26.28
N ARG A 401 -11.41 3.96 -26.29
CA ARG A 401 -12.18 2.81 -25.79
C ARG A 401 -11.35 1.91 -24.87
N LEU A 402 -10.35 2.47 -24.20
CA LEU A 402 -9.42 1.71 -23.38
C LEU A 402 -10.15 0.88 -22.31
N GLY A 403 -11.03 1.51 -21.54
CA GLY A 403 -11.78 0.85 -20.47
C GLY A 403 -12.66 -0.28 -20.96
N GLN A 404 -13.40 -0.06 -22.08
CA GLN A 404 -14.25 -1.11 -22.65
C GLN A 404 -13.45 -2.32 -23.13
N GLU A 405 -12.33 -2.10 -23.79
CA GLU A 405 -11.51 -3.17 -24.33
C GLU A 405 -10.75 -3.95 -23.23
N VAL A 406 -10.32 -3.25 -22.18
CA VAL A 406 -9.79 -3.89 -20.96
C VAL A 406 -10.85 -4.80 -20.32
N ALA A 407 -12.08 -4.32 -20.19
CA ALA A 407 -13.19 -5.09 -19.63
C ALA A 407 -13.54 -6.34 -20.45
N ARG A 408 -13.42 -6.25 -21.78
CA ARG A 408 -13.62 -7.38 -22.71
C ARG A 408 -12.46 -8.37 -22.68
N GLY A 409 -11.29 -7.99 -22.12
CA GLY A 409 -10.10 -8.83 -22.10
C GLY A 409 -9.40 -8.92 -23.44
N THR A 410 -9.55 -7.93 -24.31
CA THR A 410 -8.97 -7.88 -25.67
C THR A 410 -7.56 -7.35 -25.70
N LEU A 411 -6.95 -7.01 -24.56
CA LEU A 411 -5.54 -6.67 -24.49
C LEU A 411 -4.67 -7.86 -24.92
N THR A 412 -3.98 -7.71 -26.02
CA THR A 412 -3.05 -8.73 -26.53
C THR A 412 -1.68 -8.49 -25.92
N ALA A 413 -1.15 -9.49 -25.21
CA ALA A 413 0.20 -9.41 -24.68
C ALA A 413 1.22 -9.73 -25.78
N SER A 414 2.28 -8.94 -25.81
CA SER A 414 3.48 -9.33 -26.58
C SER A 414 4.12 -10.58 -26.00
N PRO A 415 4.51 -11.55 -26.81
CA PRO A 415 5.38 -12.61 -26.37
C PRO A 415 6.77 -12.01 -26.12
N THR A 416 7.15 -11.94 -24.83
CA THR A 416 8.52 -11.73 -24.34
C THR A 416 9.44 -10.85 -25.21
N SER A 417 9.40 -9.54 -24.99
CA SER A 417 10.55 -8.67 -25.25
C SER A 417 10.95 -7.99 -23.94
N THR A 418 12.23 -8.02 -23.64
CA THR A 418 12.82 -7.26 -22.53
C THR A 418 12.51 -5.79 -22.74
N PRO A 419 11.87 -5.07 -21.80
CA PRO A 419 11.45 -3.70 -22.03
C PRO A 419 12.66 -2.79 -22.16
N THR A 420 12.82 -2.18 -23.32
CA THR A 420 13.62 -0.96 -23.44
C THR A 420 12.67 0.20 -23.15
N LEU A 421 12.77 0.78 -21.96
CA LEU A 421 12.03 1.98 -21.57
C LEU A 421 12.35 3.13 -22.55
N ARG A 422 11.52 3.30 -23.57
CA ARG A 422 11.41 4.56 -24.31
C ARG A 422 10.26 5.34 -23.68
N SER A 423 10.54 6.54 -23.22
CA SER A 423 9.53 7.39 -22.61
C SER A 423 8.43 7.71 -23.62
N ILE A 424 7.18 7.82 -23.17
CA ILE A 424 6.04 8.26 -23.99
C ILE A 424 6.33 9.63 -24.64
N ARG A 425 7.19 10.46 -24.05
CA ARG A 425 7.64 11.72 -24.62
C ARG A 425 8.31 11.57 -25.99
N ASP A 426 8.97 10.43 -26.25
CA ASP A 426 9.64 10.15 -27.53
C ASP A 426 8.66 9.61 -28.59
N LEU A 427 7.43 9.28 -28.23
CA LEU A 427 6.40 8.73 -29.12
C LEU A 427 5.33 9.75 -29.54
N ILE A 428 5.25 10.90 -28.87
CA ILE A 428 4.28 11.97 -29.14
C ILE A 428 4.98 13.19 -29.79
N ALA A 429 6.29 13.23 -29.87
CA ALA A 429 7.10 14.18 -30.62
C ALA A 429 7.31 13.67 -32.05
#